data_e072582003a9111162b1cc955e28328e
#
_entry.id   e072582003a9111162b1cc955e28328e
#
_cell.length_a   1.000
_cell.length_b   1.000
_cell.length_c   1.000
_cell.angle_alpha   90.00
_cell.angle_beta   90.00
_cell.angle_gamma   90.00
#
_symmetry.space_group_name_H-M   'P 1'
#
loop_
_entity.id
_entity.type
_entity.pdbx_description
1 polymer ?
#
loop_
_entity_poly.entity_id
_entity_poly.type
_entity_poly.pdbx_seq_one_letter_code
_entity_poly.pdbx_strand_id
1 'polypeptide(L)'
;TNDSVCSSQDIAYISNSADYHTMDSLAMLLGERKYSYIYKTLSNNETVKGLGMLNNSCMTLRSAIYKYMTFHDKSLFEESKRQLETEIATLKEQIDLQTDLLEIEQATLKVTLHGFKEDSLLYSKNAITKTDFDRSYKTLLAQQGQHVNAKNTLLAYQKEKIAKELKLQELTIDNTNNTETL
;
A
#
# COMPACT_ATOMS: atom_id res chain seq x y z
N THR A 1 3.82 -31.39 2.77
CA THR A 1 3.51 -32.04 1.51
C THR A 1 2.40 -31.34 0.76
N ASN A 2 2.64 -30.11 0.35
CA ASN A 2 1.85 -29.40 -0.63
C ASN A 2 2.74 -28.99 -1.81
N ASP A 3 3.41 -29.98 -2.39
CA ASP A 3 4.17 -29.84 -3.65
C ASP A 3 3.26 -29.84 -4.88
N SER A 4 1.96 -29.53 -4.72
CA SER A 4 1.03 -29.44 -5.84
C SER A 4 0.89 -28.02 -6.38
N VAL A 5 2.01 -27.38 -6.72
CA VAL A 5 1.96 -26.10 -7.44
C VAL A 5 1.57 -26.31 -8.91
N CYS A 6 1.80 -27.51 -9.44
CA CYS A 6 1.27 -27.96 -10.73
C CYS A 6 1.26 -29.48 -10.78
N SER A 7 0.09 -30.09 -11.01
CA SER A 7 0.05 -31.51 -11.29
C SER A 7 0.61 -31.78 -12.68
N SER A 8 1.13 -32.99 -12.90
CA SER A 8 1.51 -33.44 -14.25
C SER A 8 0.34 -33.37 -15.25
N GLN A 9 -0.90 -33.36 -14.77
CA GLN A 9 -2.11 -33.18 -15.57
C GLN A 9 -2.30 -31.73 -16.03
N ASP A 10 -1.96 -30.71 -15.20
CA ASP A 10 -2.03 -29.31 -15.59
C ASP A 10 -0.97 -28.99 -16.65
N ILE A 11 0.20 -29.61 -16.56
CA ILE A 11 1.26 -29.51 -17.57
C ILE A 11 0.84 -30.21 -18.88
N ALA A 12 0.24 -31.38 -18.79
CA ALA A 12 -0.27 -32.10 -19.96
C ALA A 12 -1.42 -31.36 -20.67
N TYR A 13 -2.25 -30.63 -19.91
CA TYR A 13 -3.33 -29.82 -20.46
C TYR A 13 -2.84 -28.59 -21.20
N ILE A 14 -1.80 -27.95 -20.69
CA ILE A 14 -1.10 -26.84 -21.35
C ILE A 14 -0.40 -27.37 -22.63
N SER A 15 0.18 -28.58 -22.61
CA SER A 15 0.91 -29.16 -23.75
C SER A 15 0.07 -29.42 -24.98
N ASN A 16 -1.25 -29.59 -24.84
CA ASN A 16 -2.13 -29.86 -25.99
C ASN A 16 -2.50 -28.59 -26.79
N SER A 17 -2.09 -27.41 -26.37
CA SER A 17 -2.51 -26.14 -26.99
C SER A 17 -1.36 -25.17 -27.26
N ALA A 18 -0.16 -25.47 -26.84
CA ALA A 18 1.04 -24.68 -27.09
C ALA A 18 2.06 -25.48 -27.88
N ASP A 19 3.00 -24.80 -28.50
CA ASP A 19 4.11 -25.40 -29.23
C ASP A 19 4.82 -26.44 -28.33
N TYR A 20 4.84 -27.72 -28.77
CA TYR A 20 5.41 -28.85 -28.02
C TYR A 20 6.80 -28.57 -27.44
N HIS A 21 7.64 -27.84 -28.19
CA HIS A 21 9.01 -27.50 -27.75
C HIS A 21 9.03 -26.58 -26.53
N THR A 22 8.07 -25.67 -26.41
CA THR A 22 7.97 -24.76 -25.25
C THR A 22 7.53 -25.52 -24.02
N MET A 23 6.70 -26.55 -24.19
CA MET A 23 6.12 -27.33 -23.09
C MET A 23 7.08 -28.37 -22.53
N ASP A 24 7.81 -29.07 -23.39
CA ASP A 24 8.88 -29.96 -22.96
C ASP A 24 9.95 -29.17 -22.18
N SER A 25 10.27 -27.96 -22.64
CA SER A 25 11.20 -27.07 -21.94
C SER A 25 10.66 -26.60 -20.58
N LEU A 26 9.37 -26.29 -20.46
CA LEU A 26 8.73 -25.93 -19.19
C LEU A 26 8.66 -27.11 -18.22
N ALA A 27 8.30 -28.31 -18.69
CA ALA A 27 8.27 -29.53 -17.89
C ALA A 27 9.67 -29.88 -17.35
N MET A 28 10.69 -29.79 -18.20
CA MET A 28 12.09 -29.99 -17.79
C MET A 28 12.55 -28.96 -16.77
N LEU A 29 12.21 -27.66 -16.98
CA LEU A 29 12.56 -26.58 -16.08
C LEU A 29 11.84 -26.68 -14.72
N LEU A 30 10.60 -27.20 -14.68
CA LEU A 30 9.87 -27.52 -13.44
C LEU A 30 10.57 -28.66 -12.69
N GLY A 31 10.97 -29.72 -13.41
CA GLY A 31 11.77 -30.81 -12.83
C GLY A 31 13.11 -30.37 -12.28
N GLU A 32 13.75 -29.38 -12.91
CA GLU A 32 15.01 -28.77 -12.46
C GLU A 32 14.83 -27.65 -11.43
N ARG A 33 13.60 -27.37 -11.00
CA ARG A 33 13.26 -26.28 -10.06
C ARG A 33 13.75 -24.88 -10.51
N LYS A 34 13.84 -24.63 -11.80
CA LYS A 34 14.24 -23.33 -12.38
C LYS A 34 13.09 -22.32 -12.44
N TYR A 35 12.46 -22.05 -11.33
CA TYR A 35 11.24 -21.24 -11.21
C TYR A 35 11.38 -19.81 -11.76
N SER A 36 12.54 -19.16 -11.59
CA SER A 36 12.75 -17.79 -12.10
C SER A 36 12.69 -17.70 -13.62
N TYR A 37 13.20 -18.74 -14.32
CA TYR A 37 13.14 -18.82 -15.77
C TYR A 37 11.71 -19.07 -16.25
N ILE A 38 10.98 -19.97 -15.59
CA ILE A 38 9.56 -20.26 -15.87
C ILE A 38 8.71 -18.99 -15.67
N TYR A 39 8.93 -18.26 -14.59
CA TYR A 39 8.23 -17.01 -14.32
C TYR A 39 8.47 -15.97 -15.43
N LYS A 40 9.73 -15.80 -15.87
CA LYS A 40 10.06 -14.92 -17.00
C LYS A 40 9.38 -15.33 -18.30
N THR A 41 9.36 -16.62 -18.60
CA THR A 41 8.74 -17.16 -19.82
C THR A 41 7.22 -16.94 -19.82
N LEU A 42 6.55 -17.19 -18.68
CA LEU A 42 5.13 -16.96 -18.50
C LEU A 42 4.75 -15.46 -18.37
N SER A 43 5.70 -14.59 -18.12
CA SER A 43 5.50 -13.14 -18.09
C SER A 43 5.65 -12.47 -19.45
N ASN A 44 6.17 -13.18 -20.45
CA ASN A 44 6.32 -12.67 -21.81
C ASN A 44 4.95 -12.74 -22.52
N ASN A 45 4.37 -11.57 -22.82
CA ASN A 45 3.04 -11.43 -23.43
C ASN A 45 2.88 -12.12 -24.79
N GLU A 46 3.96 -12.40 -25.51
CA GLU A 46 3.88 -13.09 -26.79
C GLU A 46 3.63 -14.60 -26.64
N THR A 47 4.20 -15.21 -25.60
CA THR A 47 4.00 -16.64 -25.30
C THR A 47 2.59 -16.93 -24.78
N VAL A 48 1.92 -15.96 -24.17
CA VAL A 48 0.61 -16.12 -23.51
C VAL A 48 -0.56 -15.77 -24.43
N LYS A 49 -0.36 -14.98 -25.48
CA LYS A 49 -1.43 -14.55 -26.42
C LYS A 49 -2.09 -15.67 -27.22
N GLY A 50 -1.50 -16.85 -27.31
CA GLY A 50 -2.04 -18.01 -28.03
C GLY A 50 -2.87 -18.97 -27.17
N LEU A 51 -2.99 -18.76 -25.86
CA LEU A 51 -3.46 -19.78 -24.92
C LEU A 51 -4.97 -19.81 -24.66
N GLY A 52 -5.75 -18.85 -25.18
CA GLY A 52 -7.21 -18.87 -25.08
C GLY A 52 -7.75 -19.17 -23.67
N MET A 53 -8.51 -20.26 -23.50
CA MET A 53 -9.06 -20.70 -22.21
C MET A 53 -8.01 -21.07 -21.15
N LEU A 54 -6.77 -21.35 -21.55
CA LEU A 54 -5.66 -21.68 -20.63
C LEU A 54 -4.99 -20.45 -20.00
N ASN A 55 -5.36 -19.25 -20.42
CA ASN A 55 -4.82 -18.03 -19.88
C ASN A 55 -5.00 -17.96 -18.35
N ASN A 56 -6.15 -18.35 -17.82
CA ASN A 56 -6.41 -18.36 -16.38
C ASN A 56 -5.50 -19.36 -15.65
N SER A 57 -5.28 -20.55 -16.18
CA SER A 57 -4.39 -21.55 -15.59
C SER A 57 -2.93 -21.08 -15.61
N CYS A 58 -2.50 -20.47 -16.70
CA CYS A 58 -1.16 -19.85 -16.77
C CYS A 58 -0.98 -18.69 -15.81
N MET A 59 -2.00 -17.86 -15.62
CA MET A 59 -1.97 -16.77 -14.63
C MET A 59 -1.91 -17.31 -13.20
N THR A 60 -2.67 -18.37 -12.92
CA THR A 60 -2.64 -19.05 -11.62
C THR A 60 -1.27 -19.68 -11.35
N LEU A 61 -0.72 -20.39 -12.33
CA LEU A 61 0.63 -20.96 -12.25
C LEU A 61 1.69 -19.87 -12.06
N ARG A 62 1.64 -18.80 -12.83
CA ARG A 62 2.55 -17.66 -12.68
C ARG A 62 2.47 -17.04 -11.27
N SER A 63 1.25 -16.89 -10.75
CA SER A 63 1.03 -16.37 -9.39
C SER A 63 1.58 -17.32 -8.33
N ALA A 64 1.39 -18.64 -8.50
CA ALA A 64 1.92 -19.65 -7.59
C ALA A 64 3.45 -19.71 -7.63
N ILE A 65 4.06 -19.68 -8.81
CA ILE A 65 5.53 -19.63 -8.96
C ILE A 65 6.10 -18.33 -8.36
N TYR A 66 5.44 -17.19 -8.58
CA TYR A 66 5.84 -15.92 -7.98
C TYR A 66 5.82 -15.99 -6.45
N LYS A 67 4.73 -16.52 -5.87
CA LYS A 67 4.64 -16.75 -4.43
C LYS A 67 5.76 -17.68 -3.94
N TYR A 68 5.96 -18.81 -4.61
CA TYR A 68 7.00 -19.75 -4.25
C TYR A 68 8.40 -19.11 -4.30
N MET A 69 8.72 -18.37 -5.38
CA MET A 69 9.99 -17.66 -5.50
C MET A 69 10.17 -16.59 -4.43
N THR A 70 9.13 -15.84 -4.14
CA THR A 70 9.15 -14.80 -3.11
C THR A 70 9.41 -15.41 -1.73
N PHE A 71 8.89 -16.62 -1.48
CA PHE A 71 9.10 -17.34 -0.21
C PHE A 71 10.46 -18.03 -0.13
N HIS A 72 10.94 -18.61 -1.24
CA HIS A 72 12.23 -19.31 -1.26
C HIS A 72 13.41 -18.39 -1.56
N ASP A 73 13.19 -17.24 -2.17
CA ASP A 73 14.23 -16.24 -2.36
C ASP A 73 14.26 -15.29 -1.16
N LYS A 74 15.08 -15.67 -0.18
CA LYS A 74 15.30 -14.87 1.04
C LYS A 74 15.66 -13.41 0.72
N SER A 75 16.26 -13.14 -0.44
CA SER A 75 16.63 -11.79 -0.86
C SER A 75 15.41 -10.95 -1.21
N LEU A 76 14.39 -11.52 -1.85
CA LEU A 76 13.13 -10.82 -2.19
C LEU A 76 12.28 -10.52 -0.96
N PHE A 77 12.24 -11.45 0.00
CA PHE A 77 11.58 -11.21 1.28
C PHE A 77 12.24 -10.05 2.04
N GLU A 78 13.57 -10.10 2.21
CA GLU A 78 14.31 -9.06 2.93
C GLU A 78 14.19 -7.70 2.23
N GLU A 79 14.20 -7.65 0.90
CA GLU A 79 14.00 -6.41 0.13
C GLU A 79 12.59 -5.85 0.33
N SER A 80 11.55 -6.69 0.23
CA SER A 80 10.16 -6.27 0.46
C SER A 80 9.93 -5.79 1.88
N LYS A 81 10.52 -6.47 2.87
CA LYS A 81 10.50 -6.09 4.27
C LYS A 81 11.17 -4.73 4.47
N ARG A 82 12.39 -4.56 3.96
CA ARG A 82 13.13 -3.30 4.04
C ARG A 82 12.37 -2.12 3.42
N GLN A 83 11.73 -2.36 2.28
CA GLN A 83 10.91 -1.34 1.63
C GLN A 83 9.74 -0.90 2.53
N LEU A 84 8.98 -1.85 3.10
CA LEU A 84 7.88 -1.55 4.01
C LEU A 84 8.35 -0.83 5.28
N GLU A 85 9.48 -1.25 5.86
CA GLU A 85 10.09 -0.59 7.01
C GLU A 85 10.48 0.85 6.70
N THR A 86 11.02 1.12 5.50
CA THR A 86 11.36 2.47 5.04
C THR A 86 10.09 3.33 4.86
N GLU A 87 9.05 2.78 4.23
CA GLU A 87 7.77 3.47 4.07
C GLU A 87 7.13 3.82 5.43
N ILE A 88 7.17 2.88 6.39
CA ILE A 88 6.68 3.11 7.76
C ILE A 88 7.50 4.19 8.48
N ALA A 89 8.83 4.19 8.32
CA ALA A 89 9.69 5.23 8.90
C ALA A 89 9.36 6.62 8.33
N THR A 90 9.20 6.74 7.01
CA THR A 90 8.79 7.99 6.36
C THR A 90 7.42 8.47 6.84
N LEU A 91 6.45 7.55 6.99
CA LEU A 91 5.13 7.89 7.51
C LEU A 91 5.19 8.36 8.97
N LYS A 92 6.10 7.81 9.80
CA LYS A 92 6.31 8.31 11.17
C LYS A 92 6.80 9.75 11.17
N GLU A 93 7.80 10.08 10.35
CA GLU A 93 8.29 11.47 10.21
C GLU A 93 7.19 12.42 9.74
N GLN A 94 6.35 11.98 8.77
CA GLN A 94 5.21 12.78 8.31
C GLN A 94 4.16 13.00 9.41
N ILE A 95 3.89 11.98 10.24
CA ILE A 95 2.99 12.07 11.39
C ILE A 95 3.54 13.07 12.42
N ASP A 96 4.83 13.04 12.72
CA ASP A 96 5.45 13.93 13.68
C ASP A 96 5.34 15.39 13.19
N LEU A 97 5.74 15.66 11.94
CA LEU A 97 5.62 16.99 11.32
C LEU A 97 4.16 17.49 11.27
N GLN A 98 3.21 16.60 10.97
CA GLN A 98 1.79 16.95 10.91
C GLN A 98 1.21 17.19 12.31
N THR A 99 1.75 16.53 13.33
CA THR A 99 1.39 16.75 14.73
C THR A 99 1.82 18.14 15.18
N ASP A 100 3.06 18.54 14.87
CA ASP A 100 3.58 19.89 15.15
C ASP A 100 2.73 20.96 14.44
N LEU A 101 2.38 20.72 13.17
CA LEU A 101 1.51 21.64 12.42
C LEU A 101 0.13 21.74 13.08
N LEU A 102 -0.46 20.64 13.53
CA LEU A 102 -1.75 20.65 14.22
C LEU A 102 -1.70 21.44 15.52
N GLU A 103 -0.60 21.37 16.27
CA GLU A 103 -0.41 22.18 17.49
C GLU A 103 -0.34 23.67 17.16
N ILE A 104 0.38 24.08 16.12
CA ILE A 104 0.45 25.45 15.63
C ILE A 104 -0.94 25.95 15.22
N GLU A 105 -1.67 25.17 14.43
CA GLU A 105 -3.03 25.50 14.00
C GLU A 105 -4.00 25.62 15.19
N GLN A 106 -3.84 24.77 16.20
CA GLN A 106 -4.63 24.86 17.43
C GLN A 106 -4.31 26.13 18.22
N ALA A 107 -3.06 26.51 18.34
CA ALA A 107 -2.64 27.76 18.99
C ALA A 107 -3.19 28.98 18.23
N THR A 108 -3.07 28.98 16.92
CA THR A 108 -3.56 30.05 16.03
C THR A 108 -5.08 30.19 16.15
N LEU A 109 -5.81 29.06 16.19
CA LEU A 109 -7.26 29.06 16.39
C LEU A 109 -7.66 29.66 17.75
N LYS A 110 -6.92 29.37 18.81
CA LYS A 110 -7.15 29.99 20.15
C LYS A 110 -7.01 31.51 20.11
N VAL A 111 -5.96 32.01 19.47
CA VAL A 111 -5.71 33.46 19.32
C VAL A 111 -6.82 34.11 18.48
N THR A 112 -7.16 33.51 17.35
CA THR A 112 -8.24 33.99 16.46
C THR A 112 -9.59 34.02 17.18
N LEU A 113 -9.90 32.97 17.96
CA LEU A 113 -11.13 32.91 18.75
C LEU A 113 -11.17 34.00 19.83
N HIS A 114 -10.02 34.31 20.46
CA HIS A 114 -9.92 35.38 21.44
C HIS A 114 -10.20 36.73 20.79
N GLY A 115 -9.52 37.04 19.67
CA GLY A 115 -9.76 38.27 18.90
C GLY A 115 -11.21 38.41 18.45
N PHE A 116 -11.82 37.33 17.95
CA PHE A 116 -13.26 37.36 17.61
C PHE A 116 -14.16 37.67 18.79
N LYS A 117 -13.86 37.17 20.00
CA LYS A 117 -14.64 37.50 21.21
C LYS A 117 -14.53 38.96 21.57
N GLU A 118 -13.33 39.54 21.43
CA GLU A 118 -13.10 40.98 21.66
C GLU A 118 -13.88 41.82 20.64
N ASP A 119 -13.80 41.47 19.34
CA ASP A 119 -14.54 42.14 18.28
C ASP A 119 -16.07 42.04 18.49
N SER A 120 -16.53 40.87 18.93
CA SER A 120 -17.95 40.67 19.26
C SER A 120 -18.41 41.60 20.38
N LEU A 121 -17.60 41.79 21.42
CA LEU A 121 -17.85 42.72 22.49
C LEU A 121 -17.87 44.20 22.01
N LEU A 122 -16.89 44.57 21.16
CA LEU A 122 -16.80 45.91 20.57
C LEU A 122 -18.00 46.19 19.66
N TYR A 123 -18.42 45.19 18.86
CA TYR A 123 -19.61 45.31 18.02
C TYR A 123 -20.91 45.51 18.85
N SER A 124 -21.05 44.76 19.92
CA SER A 124 -22.19 44.90 20.83
C SER A 124 -22.30 46.32 21.48
N LYS A 125 -21.14 46.99 21.62
CA LYS A 125 -21.01 48.36 22.11
C LYS A 125 -21.07 49.42 21.01
N ASN A 126 -21.35 49.04 19.76
CA ASN A 126 -21.28 49.90 18.57
C ASN A 126 -19.91 50.56 18.34
N ALA A 127 -18.82 49.94 18.81
CA ALA A 127 -17.46 50.46 18.71
C ALA A 127 -16.74 50.04 17.41
N ILE A 128 -17.28 49.03 16.70
CA ILE A 128 -16.80 48.61 15.36
C ILE A 128 -17.98 48.48 14.41
N THR A 129 -17.67 48.50 13.09
CA THR A 129 -18.68 48.34 12.06
C THR A 129 -19.12 46.87 11.91
N LYS A 130 -20.32 46.67 11.33
CA LYS A 130 -20.77 45.32 10.95
C LYS A 130 -19.77 44.64 9.98
N THR A 131 -19.21 45.41 9.07
CA THR A 131 -18.23 44.90 8.10
C THR A 131 -16.98 44.35 8.79
N ASP A 132 -16.47 45.01 9.83
CA ASP A 132 -15.33 44.58 10.61
C ASP A 132 -15.66 43.31 11.43
N PHE A 133 -16.82 43.27 12.06
CA PHE A 133 -17.28 42.08 12.75
C PHE A 133 -17.44 40.88 11.81
N ASP A 134 -18.06 41.04 10.63
CA ASP A 134 -18.25 40.01 9.65
C ASP A 134 -16.88 39.52 9.10
N ARG A 135 -15.87 40.39 8.99
CA ARG A 135 -14.52 40.03 8.61
C ARG A 135 -13.87 39.14 9.66
N SER A 136 -13.93 39.53 10.94
CA SER A 136 -13.41 38.77 12.06
C SER A 136 -14.06 37.38 12.14
N TYR A 137 -15.38 37.30 11.96
CA TYR A 137 -16.10 36.03 11.94
C TYR A 137 -15.65 35.12 10.78
N LYS A 138 -15.48 35.65 9.55
CA LYS A 138 -14.96 34.90 8.41
C LYS A 138 -13.55 34.36 8.67
N THR A 139 -12.70 35.17 9.31
CA THR A 139 -11.35 34.75 9.68
C THR A 139 -11.39 33.57 10.67
N LEU A 140 -12.26 33.61 11.67
CA LEU A 140 -12.44 32.51 12.62
C LEU A 140 -12.89 31.24 11.91
N LEU A 141 -13.89 31.32 11.01
CA LEU A 141 -14.37 30.16 10.24
C LEU A 141 -13.27 29.57 9.35
N ALA A 142 -12.47 30.42 8.69
CA ALA A 142 -11.33 29.97 7.88
C ALA A 142 -10.31 29.21 8.73
N GLN A 143 -9.96 29.75 9.91
CA GLN A 143 -9.01 29.11 10.82
C GLN A 143 -9.52 27.79 11.39
N GLN A 144 -10.83 27.70 11.70
CA GLN A 144 -11.47 26.43 12.09
C GLN A 144 -11.36 25.40 10.97
N GLY A 145 -11.59 25.82 9.71
CA GLY A 145 -11.43 24.96 8.54
C GLY A 145 -9.99 24.43 8.39
N GLN A 146 -8.99 25.29 8.56
CA GLN A 146 -7.56 24.89 8.51
C GLN A 146 -7.23 23.87 9.60
N HIS A 147 -7.66 24.10 10.84
CA HIS A 147 -7.45 23.16 11.94
C HIS A 147 -8.10 21.79 11.68
N VAL A 148 -9.33 21.75 11.15
CA VAL A 148 -10.01 20.49 10.78
C VAL A 148 -9.26 19.77 9.66
N ASN A 149 -8.79 20.50 8.64
CA ASN A 149 -8.01 19.92 7.56
C ASN A 149 -6.69 19.32 8.06
N ALA A 150 -5.95 20.04 8.90
CA ALA A 150 -4.72 19.53 9.51
C ALA A 150 -4.96 18.23 10.30
N LYS A 151 -6.05 18.17 11.07
CA LYS A 151 -6.46 16.97 11.81
C LYS A 151 -6.80 15.80 10.87
N ASN A 152 -7.52 16.04 9.79
CA ASN A 152 -7.88 15.01 8.82
C ASN A 152 -6.64 14.45 8.11
N THR A 153 -5.68 15.30 7.77
CA THR A 153 -4.40 14.88 7.18
C THR A 153 -3.61 13.99 8.14
N LEU A 154 -3.51 14.37 9.42
CA LEU A 154 -2.88 13.55 10.44
C LEU A 154 -3.52 12.15 10.54
N LEU A 155 -4.86 12.11 10.58
CA LEU A 155 -5.60 10.85 10.62
C LEU A 155 -5.37 9.99 9.37
N ALA A 156 -5.21 10.61 8.20
CA ALA A 156 -4.90 9.88 6.95
C ALA A 156 -3.54 9.20 7.03
N TYR A 157 -2.48 9.91 7.44
CA TYR A 157 -1.15 9.34 7.62
C TYR A 157 -1.12 8.22 8.67
N GLN A 158 -1.83 8.40 9.80
CA GLN A 158 -1.94 7.37 10.83
C GLN A 158 -2.59 6.09 10.30
N LYS A 159 -3.67 6.20 9.51
CA LYS A 159 -4.34 5.05 8.89
C LYS A 159 -3.43 4.35 7.88
N GLU A 160 -2.73 5.13 7.06
CA GLU A 160 -1.79 4.58 6.08
C GLU A 160 -0.66 3.82 6.75
N LYS A 161 -0.07 4.39 7.82
CA LYS A 161 0.96 3.72 8.63
C LYS A 161 0.47 2.38 9.17
N ILE A 162 -0.73 2.33 9.77
CA ILE A 162 -1.32 1.09 10.28
C ILE A 162 -1.49 0.06 9.16
N ALA A 163 -1.95 0.47 7.98
CA ALA A 163 -2.09 -0.43 6.84
C ALA A 163 -0.74 -1.03 6.38
N LYS A 164 0.33 -0.23 6.40
CA LYS A 164 1.69 -0.71 6.08
C LYS A 164 2.24 -1.64 7.17
N GLU A 165 1.99 -1.35 8.43
CA GLU A 165 2.39 -2.21 9.56
C GLU A 165 1.69 -3.58 9.51
N LEU A 166 0.39 -3.61 9.19
CA LEU A 166 -0.34 -4.85 8.97
C LEU A 166 0.23 -5.67 7.81
N LYS A 167 0.54 -5.00 6.70
CA LYS A 167 1.14 -5.67 5.54
C LYS A 167 2.53 -6.24 5.85
N LEU A 168 3.33 -5.54 6.67
CA LEU A 168 4.62 -6.05 7.13
C LEU A 168 4.45 -7.26 8.04
N GLN A 169 3.44 -7.25 8.90
CA GLN A 169 3.10 -8.37 9.76
C GLN A 169 2.65 -9.59 8.95
N GLU A 170 1.75 -9.43 7.98
CA GLU A 170 1.33 -10.49 7.06
C GLU A 170 2.52 -11.12 6.34
N LEU A 171 3.40 -10.28 5.75
CA LEU A 171 4.60 -10.72 5.07
C LEU A 171 5.51 -11.56 5.99
N THR A 172 5.63 -11.17 7.26
CA THR A 172 6.46 -11.86 8.25
C THR A 172 5.84 -13.20 8.66
N ILE A 173 4.52 -13.25 8.89
CA ILE A 173 3.80 -14.48 9.26
C ILE A 173 3.88 -15.49 8.11
N ASP A 174 3.63 -15.05 6.88
CA ASP A 174 3.70 -15.90 5.70
C ASP A 174 5.11 -16.51 5.54
N ASN A 175 6.15 -15.72 5.76
CA ASN A 175 7.53 -16.23 5.72
C ASN A 175 7.81 -17.26 6.83
N THR A 176 7.30 -17.06 8.05
CA THR A 176 7.47 -17.98 9.18
C THR A 176 6.75 -19.31 8.93
N ASN A 177 5.47 -19.25 8.52
CA ASN A 177 4.67 -20.45 8.26
C ASN A 177 5.28 -21.32 7.16
N ASN A 178 5.94 -20.72 6.18
CA ASN A 178 6.58 -21.45 5.08
C ASN A 178 7.95 -22.05 5.48
N THR A 179 8.61 -21.51 6.51
CA THR A 179 9.85 -22.09 7.05
C THR A 179 9.60 -23.22 8.01
N GLU A 180 8.45 -23.28 8.70
CA GLU A 180 8.09 -24.36 9.63
C GLU A 180 7.49 -25.59 8.94
N THR A 181 7.07 -25.48 7.69
CA THR A 181 6.50 -26.60 6.89
C THR A 181 7.55 -27.37 6.07
N LEU A 182 8.84 -27.08 6.22
CA LEU A 182 9.99 -27.78 5.62
C LEU A 182 10.72 -28.63 6.67
#